data_f011e068ce9288ca0aabdb06461549df
#
_entry.id   f011e068ce9288ca0aabdb06461549df
#
_cell.length_a   1.000
_cell.length_b   1.000
_cell.length_c   1.000
_cell.angle_alpha   90.00
_cell.angle_beta   90.00
_cell.angle_gamma   90.00
#
_symmetry.space_group_name_H-M   'P 1'
#
loop_
_entity.id
_entity.type
_entity.pdbx_description
1 polymer ?
#
loop_
_entity_poly.entity_id
_entity_poly.type
_entity_poly.pdbx_seq_one_letter_code
_entity_poly.pdbx_strand_id
1 'polypeptide(L)'
;MLATSARAQTAIREATAEFPAKLVKWAPGKENPVFTAEGPGHWDVKIRERGWILREGDTYHLWFTGYDGTREGVKLLGYASSPDGIHWTRSEKNPLRSDHWIEDMMVVKQGDTYYMFAEGSADGHAELLTSKDRVNWKWEGPLDIRQTDGTRPAKRPGGTPTVWIENGTWYLFYEWLDRGIWLATAKDPLSKVWINVQDEPVLLPGPEGYDLEMIALNQVIKQQGVYFAYYHGSGETMPRVWNTNIARSTDLIHWEKFCGNPLIEENKSSGIVVPDGSGFRLYTMHDQVDVFYPAK
;
A
#
# COMPACT_ATOMS: atom_id res chain seq x y z
N MET A 1 -9.80 -36.51 16.37
CA MET A 1 -8.81 -35.69 15.64
C MET A 1 -9.03 -35.60 14.10
N LEU A 2 -9.55 -36.62 13.40
CA LEU A 2 -9.77 -36.56 11.94
C LEU A 2 -10.95 -35.68 11.48
N ALA A 3 -11.99 -35.52 12.28
CA ALA A 3 -13.18 -34.72 11.92
C ALA A 3 -12.94 -33.19 11.96
N THR A 4 -12.02 -32.72 12.81
CA THR A 4 -11.64 -31.30 12.91
C THR A 4 -10.80 -30.86 11.70
N SER A 5 -9.95 -31.73 11.17
CA SER A 5 -9.14 -31.45 9.98
C SER A 5 -10.00 -31.34 8.70
N ALA A 6 -11.00 -32.19 8.55
CA ALA A 6 -11.89 -32.18 7.38
C ALA A 6 -12.81 -30.93 7.35
N ARG A 7 -13.32 -30.49 8.50
CA ARG A 7 -14.11 -29.25 8.60
C ARG A 7 -13.28 -28.00 8.32
N ALA A 8 -12.06 -27.93 8.83
CA ALA A 8 -11.15 -26.83 8.55
C ALA A 8 -10.76 -26.79 7.06
N GLN A 9 -10.48 -27.94 6.45
CA GLN A 9 -10.18 -28.02 5.01
C GLN A 9 -11.40 -27.69 4.13
N THR A 10 -12.61 -28.02 4.54
CA THR A 10 -13.83 -27.65 3.83
C THR A 10 -14.09 -26.15 3.95
N ALA A 11 -13.96 -25.56 5.13
CA ALA A 11 -14.11 -24.12 5.35
C ALA A 11 -13.06 -23.32 4.55
N ILE A 12 -11.80 -23.78 4.50
CA ILE A 12 -10.75 -23.17 3.68
C ILE A 12 -11.07 -23.29 2.18
N ARG A 13 -11.65 -24.41 1.73
CA ARG A 13 -12.07 -24.59 0.33
C ARG A 13 -13.26 -23.71 -0.05
N GLU A 14 -14.24 -23.53 0.83
CA GLU A 14 -15.38 -22.64 0.63
C GLU A 14 -14.94 -21.17 0.63
N ALA A 15 -14.08 -20.77 1.57
CA ALA A 15 -13.52 -19.42 1.61
C ALA A 15 -12.60 -19.12 0.41
N THR A 16 -11.83 -20.08 -0.10
CA THR A 16 -11.03 -19.89 -1.34
C THR A 16 -11.90 -19.78 -2.59
N ALA A 17 -13.14 -20.28 -2.60
CA ALA A 17 -14.07 -20.04 -3.70
C ALA A 17 -14.53 -18.57 -3.78
N GLU A 18 -14.50 -17.86 -2.66
CA GLU A 18 -14.87 -16.45 -2.56
C GLU A 18 -13.67 -15.48 -2.75
N PHE A 19 -12.44 -15.95 -2.47
CA PHE A 19 -11.19 -15.25 -2.77
C PHE A 19 -10.49 -15.97 -3.94
N PRO A 20 -10.34 -15.33 -5.11
CA PRO A 20 -9.71 -15.97 -6.26
C PRO A 20 -8.29 -16.46 -5.93
N ALA A 21 -7.98 -17.71 -6.28
CA ALA A 21 -6.67 -18.31 -6.00
C ALA A 21 -5.49 -17.44 -6.47
N LYS A 22 -5.65 -16.77 -7.62
CA LYS A 22 -4.67 -15.84 -8.19
C LYS A 22 -4.40 -14.58 -7.34
N LEU A 23 -5.21 -14.32 -6.31
CA LEU A 23 -5.06 -13.17 -5.39
C LEU A 23 -4.59 -13.59 -4.00
N VAL A 24 -4.62 -14.89 -3.67
CA VAL A 24 -4.29 -15.39 -2.33
C VAL A 24 -3.19 -16.44 -2.30
N LYS A 25 -2.82 -17.01 -3.46
CA LYS A 25 -1.76 -18.03 -3.53
C LYS A 25 -0.56 -17.47 -4.26
N TRP A 26 0.52 -17.29 -3.54
CA TRP A 26 1.74 -16.64 -4.02
C TRP A 26 2.97 -17.51 -3.79
N ALA A 27 3.88 -17.52 -4.74
CA ALA A 27 5.18 -18.15 -4.63
C ALA A 27 6.29 -17.11 -4.86
N PRO A 28 7.37 -17.11 -4.08
CA PRO A 28 8.45 -16.12 -4.20
C PRO A 28 9.17 -16.26 -5.55
N GLY A 29 9.54 -15.13 -6.13
CA GLY A 29 10.44 -15.08 -7.30
C GLY A 29 11.83 -15.59 -6.94
N LYS A 30 12.47 -16.22 -7.92
CA LYS A 30 13.85 -16.74 -7.74
C LYS A 30 14.89 -15.62 -7.70
N GLU A 31 14.53 -14.47 -8.25
CA GLU A 31 15.38 -13.27 -8.37
C GLU A 31 15.36 -12.39 -7.14
N ASN A 32 14.55 -12.74 -6.13
CA ASN A 32 14.42 -11.92 -4.92
C ASN A 32 15.74 -11.82 -4.12
N PRO A 33 16.03 -10.62 -3.57
CA PRO A 33 15.29 -9.38 -3.75
C PRO A 33 15.53 -8.76 -5.14
N VAL A 34 14.48 -8.17 -5.74
CA VAL A 34 14.57 -7.53 -7.07
C VAL A 34 15.01 -6.06 -6.99
N PHE A 35 14.92 -5.43 -5.82
CA PHE A 35 15.41 -4.08 -5.59
C PHE A 35 15.81 -3.89 -4.13
N THR A 36 16.97 -3.25 -3.89
CA THR A 36 17.54 -2.98 -2.55
C THR A 36 18.06 -1.55 -2.48
N ALA A 37 18.38 -1.06 -1.29
CA ALA A 37 19.13 0.18 -1.11
C ALA A 37 20.54 0.09 -1.75
N GLU A 38 21.15 1.23 -2.09
CA GLU A 38 22.55 1.27 -2.53
C GLU A 38 23.53 1.15 -1.36
N GLY A 39 23.08 1.43 -0.16
CA GLY A 39 23.86 1.22 1.05
C GLY A 39 24.79 2.38 1.42
N PRO A 40 25.77 2.12 2.29
CA PRO A 40 26.66 3.15 2.82
C PRO A 40 27.38 3.97 1.75
N GLY A 41 27.35 5.29 1.89
CA GLY A 41 27.95 6.23 0.93
C GLY A 41 26.97 6.80 -0.09
N HIS A 42 25.74 6.29 -0.13
CA HIS A 42 24.65 6.76 -0.98
C HIS A 42 23.58 7.48 -0.17
N TRP A 43 22.69 8.20 -0.82
CA TRP A 43 21.57 8.90 -0.18
C TRP A 43 20.54 7.93 0.40
N ASP A 44 20.40 6.75 -0.21
CA ASP A 44 19.55 5.63 0.23
C ASP A 44 20.42 4.53 0.87
N VAL A 45 20.98 4.83 2.04
CA VAL A 45 21.65 3.82 2.87
C VAL A 45 20.71 2.68 3.20
N LYS A 46 19.43 3.01 3.37
CA LYS A 46 18.30 2.09 3.44
C LYS A 46 17.14 2.59 2.62
N ILE A 47 16.32 1.66 2.14
CA ILE A 47 14.97 1.95 1.68
C ILE A 47 13.99 1.57 2.78
N ARG A 48 12.78 2.12 2.71
CA ARG A 48 11.78 1.92 3.74
C ARG A 48 10.44 1.60 3.11
N GLU A 49 9.67 0.87 3.85
CA GLU A 49 8.29 0.47 3.70
C GLU A 49 7.61 0.85 2.36
N ARG A 50 6.33 1.01 2.33
CA ARG A 50 5.55 1.10 1.10
C ARG A 50 6.08 2.14 0.08
N GLY A 51 6.72 1.63 -0.98
CA GLY A 51 6.85 2.34 -2.24
C GLY A 51 5.64 2.05 -3.15
N TRP A 52 5.74 2.38 -4.41
CA TRP A 52 4.69 2.08 -5.39
C TRP A 52 5.25 1.65 -6.73
N ILE A 53 4.64 0.61 -7.31
CA ILE A 53 4.95 0.19 -8.69
C ILE A 53 3.71 0.41 -9.57
N LEU A 54 3.88 1.17 -10.64
CA LEU A 54 2.89 1.35 -11.70
C LEU A 54 3.44 0.79 -13.02
N ARG A 55 2.66 -0.05 -13.70
CA ARG A 55 2.99 -0.52 -15.04
C ARG A 55 2.27 0.33 -16.09
N GLU A 56 3.02 0.88 -17.03
CA GLU A 56 2.50 1.61 -18.19
C GLU A 56 3.08 1.01 -19.47
N GLY A 57 2.23 0.38 -20.28
CA GLY A 57 2.68 -0.39 -21.43
C GLY A 57 3.65 -1.50 -21.02
N ASP A 58 4.85 -1.46 -21.56
CA ASP A 58 5.92 -2.44 -21.28
C ASP A 58 6.94 -1.94 -20.25
N THR A 59 6.64 -0.87 -19.52
CA THR A 59 7.54 -0.29 -18.51
C THR A 59 6.92 -0.32 -17.12
N TYR A 60 7.68 -0.78 -16.16
CA TYR A 60 7.38 -0.70 -14.74
C TYR A 60 8.09 0.53 -14.15
N HIS A 61 7.37 1.32 -13.37
CA HIS A 61 7.83 2.51 -12.68
C HIS A 61 7.75 2.29 -11.19
N LEU A 62 8.89 2.38 -10.49
CA LEU A 62 8.98 2.24 -9.04
C LEU A 62 9.30 3.59 -8.42
N TRP A 63 8.45 4.05 -7.50
CA TRP A 63 8.77 5.10 -6.55
C TRP A 63 9.05 4.46 -5.20
N PHE A 64 10.09 4.91 -4.53
CA PHE A 64 10.50 4.34 -3.25
C PHE A 64 11.02 5.40 -2.30
N THR A 65 10.97 5.11 -1.02
CA THR A 65 11.55 5.94 0.03
C THR A 65 12.97 5.48 0.31
N GLY A 66 13.94 6.40 0.20
CA GLY A 66 15.31 6.19 0.63
C GLY A 66 15.69 7.14 1.77
N TYR A 67 16.63 6.73 2.62
CA TYR A 67 17.08 7.55 3.75
C TYR A 67 18.46 7.08 4.26
N ASP A 68 19.05 7.85 5.17
CA ASP A 68 20.39 7.60 5.73
C ASP A 68 20.48 6.41 6.70
N GLY A 69 19.37 5.69 6.91
CA GLY A 69 19.29 4.54 7.81
C GLY A 69 19.06 4.89 9.27
N THR A 70 19.03 6.17 9.65
CA THR A 70 18.72 6.61 11.02
C THR A 70 17.21 6.85 11.19
N ARG A 71 16.73 6.81 12.42
CA ARG A 71 15.32 7.05 12.72
C ARG A 71 14.90 8.47 12.35
N GLU A 72 15.75 9.43 12.62
CA GLU A 72 15.55 10.86 12.40
C GLU A 72 15.84 11.29 10.96
N GLY A 73 16.47 10.39 10.16
CA GLY A 73 16.81 10.66 8.76
C GLY A 73 15.61 11.01 7.92
N VAL A 74 15.75 12.08 7.13
CA VAL A 74 14.68 12.53 6.23
C VAL A 74 14.38 11.44 5.20
N LYS A 75 13.10 11.14 5.00
CA LYS A 75 12.61 10.18 4.03
C LYS A 75 12.48 10.86 2.67
N LEU A 76 13.30 10.45 1.72
CA LEU A 76 13.45 11.10 0.42
C LEU A 76 12.86 10.24 -0.69
N LEU A 77 12.31 10.89 -1.72
CA LEU A 77 11.69 10.23 -2.86
C LEU A 77 12.74 9.76 -3.88
N GLY A 78 12.77 8.48 -4.15
CA GLY A 78 13.51 7.88 -5.26
C GLY A 78 12.61 7.36 -6.38
N TYR A 79 13.21 7.14 -7.53
CA TYR A 79 12.55 6.58 -8.70
C TYR A 79 13.48 5.61 -9.46
N ALA A 80 12.90 4.52 -9.92
CA ALA A 80 13.54 3.57 -10.83
C ALA A 80 12.53 3.10 -11.88
N SER A 81 13.04 2.60 -13.02
CA SER A 81 12.23 1.98 -14.06
C SER A 81 12.77 0.63 -14.45
N SER A 82 11.90 -0.23 -14.98
CA SER A 82 12.27 -1.58 -15.42
C SER A 82 11.45 -2.00 -16.64
N PRO A 83 12.04 -2.71 -17.61
CA PRO A 83 11.31 -3.29 -18.72
C PRO A 83 10.55 -4.56 -18.35
N ASP A 84 10.90 -5.20 -17.24
CA ASP A 84 10.37 -6.52 -16.86
C ASP A 84 9.89 -6.62 -15.41
N GLY A 85 10.03 -5.53 -14.61
CA GLY A 85 9.66 -5.50 -13.19
C GLY A 85 10.61 -6.28 -12.27
N ILE A 86 11.77 -6.69 -12.77
CA ILE A 86 12.80 -7.45 -12.06
C ILE A 86 14.14 -6.71 -12.09
N HIS A 87 14.57 -6.27 -13.28
CA HIS A 87 15.82 -5.55 -13.48
C HIS A 87 15.55 -4.05 -13.51
N TRP A 88 15.93 -3.36 -12.44
CA TRP A 88 15.62 -1.95 -12.23
C TRP A 88 16.79 -1.03 -12.52
N THR A 89 16.52 0.06 -13.21
CA THR A 89 17.47 1.16 -13.46
C THR A 89 17.03 2.37 -12.64
N ARG A 90 17.88 2.81 -11.71
CA ARG A 90 17.64 4.01 -10.90
C ARG A 90 17.75 5.26 -11.78
N SER A 91 16.95 6.27 -11.47
CA SER A 91 17.06 7.57 -12.09
C SER A 91 18.33 8.28 -11.65
N GLU A 92 19.05 8.87 -12.59
CA GLU A 92 20.21 9.74 -12.30
C GLU A 92 19.82 11.01 -11.54
N LYS A 93 18.52 11.35 -11.51
CA LYS A 93 17.97 12.50 -10.77
C LYS A 93 17.66 12.21 -9.30
N ASN A 94 17.91 10.98 -8.85
CA ASN A 94 17.64 10.63 -7.45
C ASN A 94 18.59 11.33 -6.47
N PRO A 95 18.09 11.73 -5.27
CA PRO A 95 16.68 11.71 -4.89
C PRO A 95 15.89 12.77 -5.67
N LEU A 96 14.68 12.41 -6.13
CA LEU A 96 13.82 13.33 -6.89
C LEU A 96 13.42 14.57 -6.08
N ARG A 97 13.31 14.40 -4.77
CA ARG A 97 13.11 15.48 -3.80
C ARG A 97 13.98 15.23 -2.57
N SER A 98 14.76 16.23 -2.20
CA SER A 98 15.65 16.25 -1.03
C SER A 98 15.24 17.27 0.04
N ASP A 99 14.21 18.06 -0.27
CA ASP A 99 13.71 19.17 0.53
C ASP A 99 12.42 18.84 1.29
N HIS A 100 11.93 17.60 1.15
CA HIS A 100 10.62 17.24 1.68
C HIS A 100 10.57 15.77 2.07
N TRP A 101 9.91 15.47 3.20
CA TRP A 101 9.64 14.10 3.65
C TRP A 101 8.59 13.45 2.77
N ILE A 102 8.88 12.29 2.20
CA ILE A 102 7.94 11.48 1.40
C ILE A 102 8.11 10.02 1.76
N GLU A 103 7.07 9.44 2.32
CA GLU A 103 7.04 8.05 2.80
C GLU A 103 5.67 7.43 2.51
N ASP A 104 5.59 6.10 2.50
CA ASP A 104 4.35 5.34 2.36
C ASP A 104 3.43 5.81 1.21
N MET A 105 4.04 6.01 0.03
CA MET A 105 3.38 6.60 -1.12
C MET A 105 2.50 5.61 -1.90
N MET A 106 1.47 6.15 -2.53
CA MET A 106 0.74 5.53 -3.63
C MET A 106 0.70 6.49 -4.83
N VAL A 107 0.89 5.98 -6.04
CA VAL A 107 0.79 6.77 -7.27
C VAL A 107 -0.33 6.26 -8.14
N VAL A 108 -1.20 7.15 -8.57
CA VAL A 108 -2.27 6.88 -9.53
C VAL A 108 -2.22 7.87 -10.68
N LYS A 109 -2.52 7.40 -11.90
CA LYS A 109 -2.60 8.24 -13.09
C LYS A 109 -4.06 8.50 -13.47
N GLN A 110 -4.41 9.77 -13.70
CA GLN A 110 -5.69 10.18 -14.26
C GLN A 110 -5.45 11.17 -15.40
N GLY A 111 -5.85 10.79 -16.62
CA GLY A 111 -5.49 11.53 -17.83
C GLY A 111 -3.96 11.61 -17.96
N ASP A 112 -3.45 12.83 -18.11
CA ASP A 112 -2.00 13.10 -18.25
C ASP A 112 -1.33 13.48 -16.93
N THR A 113 -2.00 13.28 -15.78
CA THR A 113 -1.47 13.67 -14.48
C THR A 113 -1.29 12.45 -13.58
N TYR A 114 -0.12 12.38 -12.97
CA TYR A 114 0.18 11.47 -11.87
C TYR A 114 -0.11 12.19 -10.55
N TYR A 115 -0.81 11.51 -9.68
CA TYR A 115 -1.13 11.95 -8.32
C TYR A 115 -0.42 11.01 -7.35
N MET A 116 0.42 11.54 -6.50
CA MET A 116 1.07 10.80 -5.41
C MET A 116 0.43 11.22 -4.10
N PHE A 117 -0.11 10.25 -3.39
CA PHE A 117 -0.57 10.38 -2.02
C PHE A 117 0.51 9.76 -1.13
N ALA A 118 1.02 10.50 -0.17
CA ALA A 118 2.15 10.06 0.65
C ALA A 118 2.04 10.60 2.07
N GLU A 119 2.82 10.03 2.98
CA GLU A 119 3.09 10.67 4.26
C GLU A 119 4.14 11.76 4.09
N GLY A 120 3.82 12.95 4.59
CA GLY A 120 4.64 14.16 4.41
C GLY A 120 5.45 14.56 5.64
N SER A 121 5.42 13.78 6.71
CA SER A 121 6.20 14.04 7.92
C SER A 121 6.26 12.82 8.83
N ALA A 122 7.15 12.89 9.83
CA ALA A 122 7.24 11.89 10.89
C ALA A 122 5.93 11.74 11.73
N ASP A 123 5.02 12.70 11.65
CA ASP A 123 3.72 12.66 12.33
C ASP A 123 2.65 11.90 11.52
N GLY A 124 3.00 11.40 10.33
CA GLY A 124 2.14 10.54 9.50
C GLY A 124 0.88 11.26 8.99
N HIS A 125 1.00 12.48 8.44
CA HIS A 125 -0.13 13.11 7.77
C HIS A 125 -0.09 12.92 6.26
N ALA A 126 -1.25 12.63 5.66
CA ALA A 126 -1.36 12.49 4.22
C ALA A 126 -1.19 13.81 3.48
N GLU A 127 -0.46 13.77 2.38
CA GLU A 127 -0.28 14.89 1.47
C GLU A 127 -0.41 14.47 0.01
N LEU A 128 -0.56 15.47 -0.86
CA LEU A 128 -0.70 15.29 -2.30
C LEU A 128 0.45 15.96 -3.03
N LEU A 129 1.02 15.20 -3.98
CA LEU A 129 1.93 15.71 -4.99
C LEU A 129 1.37 15.37 -6.38
N THR A 130 1.70 16.19 -7.38
CA THR A 130 1.33 15.93 -8.77
C THR A 130 2.55 15.98 -9.68
N SER A 131 2.48 15.23 -10.79
CA SER A 131 3.53 15.22 -11.82
C SER A 131 2.91 15.01 -13.21
N LYS A 132 3.60 15.52 -14.24
CA LYS A 132 3.28 15.24 -15.65
C LYS A 132 4.24 14.23 -16.29
N ASP A 133 5.36 13.94 -15.63
CA ASP A 133 6.44 13.15 -16.18
C ASP A 133 7.01 12.08 -15.23
N ARG A 134 6.38 11.85 -14.06
CA ARG A 134 6.78 10.85 -13.05
C ARG A 134 8.02 11.23 -12.23
N VAL A 135 8.75 12.26 -12.62
CA VAL A 135 10.06 12.64 -12.06
C VAL A 135 10.01 14.01 -11.40
N ASN A 136 9.38 14.98 -12.06
CA ASN A 136 9.21 16.33 -11.53
C ASN A 136 7.89 16.43 -10.77
N TRP A 137 7.96 16.44 -9.44
CA TRP A 137 6.79 16.45 -8.56
C TRP A 137 6.55 17.83 -7.98
N LYS A 138 5.33 18.32 -8.16
CA LYS A 138 4.85 19.53 -7.50
C LYS A 138 4.13 19.14 -6.22
N TRP A 139 4.56 19.70 -5.10
CA TRP A 139 3.85 19.55 -3.83
C TRP A 139 2.58 20.42 -3.84
N GLU A 140 1.44 19.80 -3.61
CA GLU A 140 0.13 20.46 -3.58
C GLU A 140 -0.30 20.80 -2.14
N GLY A 141 0.29 20.14 -1.16
CA GLY A 141 0.06 20.35 0.27
C GLY A 141 -0.64 19.22 0.98
N PRO A 142 -0.82 19.33 2.30
CA PRO A 142 -1.48 18.32 3.10
C PRO A 142 -2.95 18.19 2.75
N LEU A 143 -3.50 16.97 2.92
CA LEU A 143 -4.92 16.69 2.76
C LEU A 143 -5.69 17.23 3.98
N ASP A 144 -6.86 17.81 3.74
CA ASP A 144 -7.80 18.26 4.76
C ASP A 144 -8.89 17.20 4.94
N ILE A 145 -8.59 16.17 5.74
CA ILE A 145 -9.51 15.08 6.04
C ILE A 145 -10.44 15.52 7.16
N ARG A 146 -11.75 15.38 6.97
CA ARG A 146 -12.80 15.85 7.88
C ARG A 146 -13.75 14.73 8.25
N GLN A 147 -14.34 14.86 9.42
CA GLN A 147 -15.44 14.02 9.89
C GLN A 147 -16.69 14.20 9.01
N THR A 148 -17.68 13.34 9.22
CA THR A 148 -18.94 13.35 8.45
C THR A 148 -19.71 14.67 8.57
N ASP A 149 -19.58 15.37 9.70
CA ASP A 149 -20.17 16.69 9.95
C ASP A 149 -19.36 17.87 9.35
N GLY A 150 -18.22 17.57 8.69
CA GLY A 150 -17.33 18.57 8.10
C GLY A 150 -16.32 19.18 9.07
N THR A 151 -16.33 18.81 10.34
CA THR A 151 -15.33 19.26 11.32
C THR A 151 -13.99 18.54 11.11
N ARG A 152 -12.91 19.15 11.59
CA ARG A 152 -11.59 18.53 11.57
C ARG A 152 -11.37 17.70 12.83
N PRO A 153 -10.81 16.49 12.72
CA PRO A 153 -10.43 15.74 13.91
C PRO A 153 -9.34 16.48 14.70
N ALA A 154 -9.28 16.27 16.00
CA ALA A 154 -8.38 16.97 16.92
C ALA A 154 -6.88 16.75 16.58
N LYS A 155 -6.54 15.61 15.98
CA LYS A 155 -5.21 15.32 15.43
C LYS A 155 -5.36 15.06 13.95
N ARG A 156 -4.39 15.45 13.14
CA ARG A 156 -4.38 15.13 11.70
C ARG A 156 -4.23 13.62 11.51
N PRO A 157 -5.19 12.96 10.88
CA PRO A 157 -5.05 11.57 10.46
C PRO A 157 -4.31 11.50 9.13
N GLY A 158 -3.95 10.31 8.68
CA GLY A 158 -3.63 10.10 7.30
C GLY A 158 -2.36 9.33 6.99
N GLY A 159 -1.92 8.46 7.90
CA GLY A 159 -0.86 7.51 7.58
C GLY A 159 -1.26 6.56 6.45
N THR A 160 -0.28 6.07 5.72
CA THR A 160 -0.38 5.08 4.63
C THR A 160 -1.55 5.37 3.65
N PRO A 161 -1.63 6.57 3.03
CA PRO A 161 -2.77 6.96 2.21
C PRO A 161 -2.87 6.09 0.96
N THR A 162 -4.07 5.57 0.69
CA THR A 162 -4.37 4.70 -0.45
C THR A 162 -5.65 5.15 -1.13
N VAL A 163 -5.66 5.29 -2.45
CA VAL A 163 -6.84 5.74 -3.17
C VAL A 163 -7.40 4.69 -4.11
N TRP A 164 -8.72 4.67 -4.22
CA TRP A 164 -9.49 4.02 -5.27
C TRP A 164 -10.32 5.06 -6.00
N ILE A 165 -10.45 4.95 -7.33
CA ILE A 165 -11.21 5.91 -8.13
C ILE A 165 -12.28 5.16 -8.89
N GLU A 166 -13.54 5.57 -8.70
CA GLU A 166 -14.66 4.98 -9.40
C GLU A 166 -15.78 5.99 -9.62
N ASN A 167 -16.35 6.02 -10.82
CA ASN A 167 -17.48 6.88 -11.19
C ASN A 167 -17.27 8.37 -10.84
N GLY A 168 -16.04 8.88 -11.02
CA GLY A 168 -15.69 10.26 -10.73
C GLY A 168 -15.61 10.60 -9.23
N THR A 169 -15.60 9.60 -8.38
CA THR A 169 -15.37 9.73 -6.92
C THR A 169 -14.02 9.15 -6.59
N TRP A 170 -13.26 9.89 -5.81
CA TRP A 170 -12.01 9.46 -5.21
C TRP A 170 -12.30 8.97 -3.80
N TYR A 171 -11.90 7.77 -3.48
CA TYR A 171 -12.02 7.10 -2.20
C TYR A 171 -10.63 7.04 -1.59
N LEU A 172 -10.39 7.71 -0.45
CA LEU A 172 -9.13 7.71 0.27
C LEU A 172 -9.25 6.84 1.50
N PHE A 173 -8.51 5.76 1.51
CA PHE A 173 -8.26 4.96 2.71
C PHE A 173 -7.02 5.52 3.39
N TYR A 174 -7.09 5.67 4.71
CA TYR A 174 -5.99 6.16 5.52
C TYR A 174 -6.03 5.47 6.89
N GLU A 175 -4.87 5.30 7.49
CA GLU A 175 -4.78 4.79 8.83
C GLU A 175 -4.60 5.93 9.85
N TRP A 176 -4.83 5.64 11.12
CA TRP A 176 -4.56 6.53 12.22
C TRP A 176 -3.87 5.76 13.34
N LEU A 177 -2.57 5.99 13.49
CA LEU A 177 -1.71 5.33 14.47
C LEU A 177 -1.71 3.79 14.34
N ASP A 178 -1.80 3.28 13.11
CA ASP A 178 -1.93 1.84 12.76
C ASP A 178 -3.12 1.12 13.42
N ARG A 179 -4.09 1.87 13.99
CA ARG A 179 -5.18 1.33 14.82
C ARG A 179 -6.48 1.06 14.07
N GLY A 180 -6.51 1.30 12.82
CA GLY A 180 -7.66 1.09 11.96
C GLY A 180 -7.51 1.81 10.64
N ILE A 181 -8.40 1.50 9.72
CA ILE A 181 -8.46 2.09 8.40
C ILE A 181 -9.78 2.82 8.27
N TRP A 182 -9.72 4.11 7.98
CA TRP A 182 -10.86 4.98 7.69
C TRP A 182 -11.01 5.18 6.20
N LEU A 183 -12.17 5.64 5.80
CA LEU A 183 -12.50 5.95 4.41
C LEU A 183 -13.09 7.36 4.31
N ALA A 184 -12.45 8.19 3.49
CA ALA A 184 -12.96 9.50 3.12
C ALA A 184 -13.14 9.59 1.60
N THR A 185 -13.94 10.56 1.13
CA THR A 185 -14.20 10.77 -0.29
C THR A 185 -14.00 12.21 -0.72
N ALA A 186 -13.62 12.40 -1.99
CA ALA A 186 -13.58 13.69 -2.66
C ALA A 186 -14.03 13.54 -4.12
N LYS A 187 -14.50 14.65 -4.74
CA LYS A 187 -14.76 14.72 -6.19
C LYS A 187 -13.55 15.24 -6.95
N ASP A 188 -12.76 16.05 -6.31
CA ASP A 188 -11.52 16.62 -6.86
C ASP A 188 -10.41 16.51 -5.80
N PRO A 189 -9.35 15.72 -6.05
CA PRO A 189 -8.26 15.57 -5.11
C PRO A 189 -7.47 16.87 -4.92
N LEU A 190 -7.47 17.78 -5.91
CA LEU A 190 -6.79 19.08 -5.83
C LEU A 190 -7.49 20.06 -4.89
N SER A 191 -8.76 19.86 -4.56
CA SER A 191 -9.43 20.62 -3.50
C SER A 191 -8.82 20.34 -2.14
N LYS A 192 -8.17 19.18 -1.99
CA LYS A 192 -7.54 18.65 -0.77
C LYS A 192 -8.50 18.39 0.39
N VAL A 193 -9.80 18.64 0.20
CA VAL A 193 -10.83 18.40 1.22
C VAL A 193 -11.45 17.03 0.98
N TRP A 194 -11.36 16.20 2.00
CA TRP A 194 -11.87 14.83 2.01
C TRP A 194 -12.84 14.67 3.18
N ILE A 195 -14.02 14.13 2.90
CA ILE A 195 -15.04 13.93 3.94
C ILE A 195 -15.17 12.45 4.22
N ASN A 196 -15.10 12.07 5.48
CA ASN A 196 -15.30 10.69 5.91
C ASN A 196 -16.68 10.19 5.48
N VAL A 197 -16.76 8.93 5.05
CA VAL A 197 -18.03 8.27 4.78
C VAL A 197 -18.74 7.87 6.07
N GLN A 198 -17.95 7.62 7.12
CA GLN A 198 -18.35 7.39 8.50
C GLN A 198 -17.18 7.77 9.43
N ASP A 199 -17.47 8.08 10.69
CA ASP A 199 -16.43 8.50 11.64
C ASP A 199 -15.73 7.31 12.32
N GLU A 200 -16.34 6.12 12.21
CA GLU A 200 -15.73 4.86 12.64
C GLU A 200 -14.85 4.27 11.54
N PRO A 201 -13.81 3.49 11.88
CA PRO A 201 -12.98 2.82 10.89
C PRO A 201 -13.79 1.79 10.08
N VAL A 202 -13.44 1.62 8.80
CA VAL A 202 -14.03 0.62 7.90
C VAL A 202 -13.35 -0.75 8.04
N LEU A 203 -12.11 -0.80 8.55
CA LEU A 203 -11.41 -2.05 8.85
C LEU A 203 -10.60 -1.87 10.14
N LEU A 204 -10.73 -2.83 11.05
CA LEU A 204 -10.07 -2.85 12.34
C LEU A 204 -8.98 -3.93 12.40
N PRO A 205 -7.96 -3.78 13.28
CA PRO A 205 -7.06 -4.85 13.66
C PRO A 205 -7.81 -6.05 14.26
N GLY A 206 -7.16 -7.21 14.30
CA GLY A 206 -7.71 -8.43 14.90
C GLY A 206 -8.97 -8.99 14.21
N PRO A 207 -9.61 -9.98 14.82
CA PRO A 207 -9.25 -10.63 16.09
C PRO A 207 -8.07 -11.64 15.98
N GLU A 208 -7.61 -11.92 14.77
CA GLU A 208 -6.56 -12.92 14.55
C GLU A 208 -5.18 -12.39 14.92
N GLY A 209 -4.30 -13.28 15.38
CA GLY A 209 -2.99 -12.91 15.92
C GLY A 209 -2.05 -12.22 14.94
N TYR A 210 -2.23 -12.42 13.61
CA TYR A 210 -1.34 -11.86 12.59
C TYR A 210 -1.49 -10.33 12.40
N ASP A 211 -2.63 -9.76 12.76
CA ASP A 211 -2.91 -8.33 12.65
C ASP A 211 -3.61 -7.76 13.90
N LEU A 212 -3.35 -8.37 15.07
CA LEU A 212 -4.06 -8.07 16.31
C LEU A 212 -3.85 -6.62 16.77
N GLU A 213 -2.67 -6.06 16.53
CA GLU A 213 -2.25 -4.76 17.09
C GLU A 213 -2.29 -3.63 16.07
N MET A 214 -1.93 -3.92 14.82
CA MET A 214 -1.69 -2.89 13.81
C MET A 214 -2.13 -3.33 12.43
N ILE A 215 -2.72 -2.39 11.67
CA ILE A 215 -3.04 -2.56 10.25
C ILE A 215 -2.87 -1.26 9.47
N ALA A 216 -2.46 -1.38 8.20
CA ALA A 216 -2.54 -0.29 7.24
C ALA A 216 -2.81 -0.83 5.82
N LEU A 217 -3.63 -0.12 5.04
CA LEU A 217 -4.09 -0.56 3.74
C LEU A 217 -3.10 -0.14 2.64
N ASN A 218 -2.72 -1.07 1.78
CA ASN A 218 -1.72 -0.82 0.73
C ASN A 218 -2.33 -0.55 -0.64
N GLN A 219 -3.36 -1.32 -1.01
CA GLN A 219 -3.96 -1.22 -2.33
C GLN A 219 -5.38 -1.77 -2.34
N VAL A 220 -6.26 -1.15 -3.12
CA VAL A 220 -7.56 -1.72 -3.50
C VAL A 220 -7.55 -2.06 -4.98
N ILE A 221 -8.04 -3.25 -5.33
CA ILE A 221 -8.32 -3.67 -6.70
C ILE A 221 -9.77 -4.15 -6.81
N LYS A 222 -10.34 -4.15 -8.01
CA LYS A 222 -11.69 -4.67 -8.27
C LYS A 222 -11.66 -5.82 -9.26
N GLN A 223 -12.26 -6.94 -8.90
CA GLN A 223 -12.40 -8.12 -9.76
C GLN A 223 -13.85 -8.61 -9.72
N GLN A 224 -14.49 -8.74 -10.89
CA GLN A 224 -15.85 -9.24 -11.03
C GLN A 224 -16.89 -8.57 -10.10
N GLY A 225 -16.75 -7.25 -9.89
CA GLY A 225 -17.65 -6.47 -9.03
C GLY A 225 -17.30 -6.45 -7.55
N VAL A 226 -16.33 -7.26 -7.10
CA VAL A 226 -15.87 -7.33 -5.70
C VAL A 226 -14.56 -6.55 -5.57
N TYR A 227 -14.42 -5.77 -4.49
CA TYR A 227 -13.20 -5.08 -4.11
C TYR A 227 -12.33 -5.99 -3.25
N PHE A 228 -11.03 -5.97 -3.49
CA PHE A 228 -10.04 -6.66 -2.69
C PHE A 228 -9.01 -5.64 -2.21
N ALA A 229 -8.77 -5.62 -0.91
CA ALA A 229 -7.79 -4.76 -0.27
C ALA A 229 -6.59 -5.59 0.17
N TYR A 230 -5.41 -5.28 -0.36
CA TYR A 230 -4.16 -5.73 0.23
C TYR A 230 -3.79 -4.79 1.36
N TYR A 231 -3.43 -5.32 2.51
CA TYR A 231 -3.05 -4.56 3.68
C TYR A 231 -1.91 -5.25 4.43
N HIS A 232 -1.12 -4.50 5.14
CA HIS A 232 -0.16 -5.07 6.06
C HIS A 232 -0.68 -5.02 7.49
N GLY A 233 -0.23 -5.96 8.31
CA GLY A 233 -0.61 -6.07 9.69
C GLY A 233 0.54 -6.56 10.55
N SER A 234 0.43 -6.34 11.86
CA SER A 234 1.31 -6.91 12.87
C SER A 234 0.50 -7.34 14.08
N GLY A 235 0.81 -8.52 14.58
CA GLY A 235 0.26 -9.02 15.84
C GLY A 235 0.95 -8.48 17.08
N GLU A 236 2.02 -7.71 16.90
CA GLU A 236 2.89 -7.21 17.97
C GLU A 236 3.20 -5.73 17.79
N THR A 237 3.27 -5.00 18.89
CA THR A 237 3.68 -3.59 18.88
C THR A 237 5.20 -3.42 18.87
N MET A 238 5.95 -4.34 19.49
CA MET A 238 7.41 -4.34 19.52
C MET A 238 7.99 -5.73 19.88
N PRO A 239 8.95 -6.28 19.13
CA PRO A 239 9.38 -5.80 17.82
C PRO A 239 8.25 -5.97 16.79
N ARG A 240 8.11 -5.01 15.90
CA ARG A 240 7.13 -5.14 14.81
C ARG A 240 7.60 -6.16 13.79
N VAL A 241 6.78 -7.15 13.52
CA VAL A 241 6.96 -8.09 12.41
C VAL A 241 5.74 -7.96 11.52
N TRP A 242 5.94 -7.36 10.38
CA TRP A 242 4.87 -7.09 9.43
C TRP A 242 4.61 -8.28 8.49
N ASN A 243 3.39 -8.38 8.06
CA ASN A 243 2.95 -9.39 7.10
C ASN A 243 2.01 -8.77 6.06
N THR A 244 1.79 -9.47 4.94
CA THR A 244 0.87 -9.06 3.89
C THR A 244 -0.40 -9.88 3.97
N ASN A 245 -1.54 -9.22 3.93
CA ASN A 245 -2.88 -9.78 4.08
C ASN A 245 -3.82 -9.30 2.97
N ILE A 246 -5.00 -9.90 2.90
CA ILE A 246 -6.08 -9.51 1.99
C ILE A 246 -7.44 -9.52 2.70
N ALA A 247 -8.29 -8.56 2.34
CA ALA A 247 -9.70 -8.52 2.69
C ALA A 247 -10.52 -8.25 1.43
N ARG A 248 -11.83 -8.53 1.47
CA ARG A 248 -12.77 -8.24 0.38
C ARG A 248 -13.96 -7.42 0.85
N SER A 249 -14.58 -6.69 -0.07
CA SER A 249 -15.78 -5.90 0.17
C SER A 249 -16.63 -5.80 -1.10
N THR A 250 -17.92 -5.54 -0.96
CA THR A 250 -18.81 -5.20 -2.08
C THR A 250 -19.16 -3.71 -2.13
N ASP A 251 -18.81 -2.94 -1.09
CA ASP A 251 -19.22 -1.55 -0.92
C ASP A 251 -18.10 -0.60 -0.42
N LEU A 252 -16.86 -1.09 -0.23
CA LEU A 252 -15.71 -0.37 0.30
C LEU A 252 -15.81 0.00 1.81
N ILE A 253 -16.90 -0.36 2.47
CA ILE A 253 -17.16 -0.03 3.88
C ILE A 253 -17.09 -1.28 4.77
N HIS A 254 -17.76 -2.36 4.34
CA HIS A 254 -17.81 -3.62 5.06
C HIS A 254 -16.80 -4.59 4.48
N TRP A 255 -15.77 -4.92 5.24
CA TRP A 255 -14.67 -5.77 4.80
C TRP A 255 -14.66 -7.10 5.53
N GLU A 256 -14.42 -8.17 4.78
CA GLU A 256 -14.21 -9.52 5.27
C GLU A 256 -12.75 -9.92 5.03
N LYS A 257 -12.04 -10.25 6.11
CA LYS A 257 -10.66 -10.74 6.03
C LYS A 257 -10.62 -12.18 5.53
N PHE A 258 -9.63 -12.50 4.74
CA PHE A 258 -9.41 -13.87 4.27
C PHE A 258 -8.97 -14.77 5.42
N CYS A 259 -9.66 -15.91 5.60
CA CYS A 259 -9.35 -16.86 6.69
C CYS A 259 -7.99 -17.55 6.55
N GLY A 260 -7.34 -17.43 5.39
CA GLY A 260 -5.99 -17.93 5.12
C GLY A 260 -4.89 -16.85 5.23
N ASN A 261 -5.19 -15.68 5.78
CA ASN A 261 -4.16 -14.69 6.13
C ASN A 261 -3.24 -15.22 7.24
N PRO A 262 -1.98 -14.78 7.31
CA PRO A 262 -1.33 -13.88 6.35
C PRO A 262 -0.97 -14.59 5.03
N LEU A 263 -0.95 -13.83 3.92
CA LEU A 263 -0.53 -14.34 2.60
C LEU A 263 0.98 -14.48 2.52
N ILE A 264 1.71 -13.53 3.08
CA ILE A 264 3.17 -13.46 3.11
C ILE A 264 3.58 -13.02 4.52
N GLU A 265 4.52 -13.73 5.11
CA GLU A 265 5.09 -13.53 6.44
C GLU A 265 6.53 -12.97 6.39
N GLU A 266 7.28 -13.10 7.47
CA GLU A 266 8.74 -12.82 7.55
C GLU A 266 9.11 -11.36 7.28
N ASN A 267 8.33 -10.42 7.83
CA ASN A 267 8.53 -8.98 7.66
C ASN A 267 8.43 -8.51 6.19
N LYS A 268 7.69 -9.27 5.36
CA LYS A 268 7.41 -8.94 3.96
C LYS A 268 6.02 -8.31 3.87
N SER A 269 6.01 -7.01 4.06
CA SER A 269 4.81 -6.20 4.15
C SER A 269 4.61 -5.32 2.91
N SER A 270 3.63 -4.43 3.02
CA SER A 270 3.33 -3.41 2.01
C SER A 270 3.06 -4.01 0.63
N GLY A 271 2.35 -5.14 0.63
CA GLY A 271 2.03 -5.90 -0.57
C GLY A 271 1.14 -5.11 -1.52
N ILE A 272 1.56 -5.02 -2.78
CA ILE A 272 0.75 -4.50 -3.88
C ILE A 272 0.75 -5.47 -5.06
N VAL A 273 -0.33 -5.53 -5.81
CA VAL A 273 -0.40 -6.31 -7.04
C VAL A 273 -0.32 -5.41 -8.26
N VAL A 274 0.52 -5.82 -9.21
CA VAL A 274 0.74 -5.12 -10.47
C VAL A 274 0.28 -6.04 -11.61
N PRO A 275 -0.55 -5.55 -12.56
CA PRO A 275 -1.01 -6.35 -13.68
C PRO A 275 0.16 -6.91 -14.50
N ASP A 276 0.12 -8.22 -14.83
CA ASP A 276 1.10 -8.89 -15.67
C ASP A 276 0.40 -9.90 -16.60
N GLY A 277 0.36 -9.59 -17.88
CA GLY A 277 -0.41 -10.38 -18.85
C GLY A 277 -1.88 -10.45 -18.45
N SER A 278 -2.41 -11.66 -18.30
CA SER A 278 -3.79 -11.92 -17.84
C SER A 278 -3.92 -12.04 -16.32
N GLY A 279 -2.83 -11.88 -15.57
CA GLY A 279 -2.76 -12.04 -14.12
C GLY A 279 -2.13 -10.86 -13.42
N PHE A 280 -1.48 -11.18 -12.31
CA PHE A 280 -0.80 -10.21 -11.46
C PHE A 280 0.54 -10.77 -10.99
N ARG A 281 1.46 -9.86 -10.65
CA ARG A 281 2.57 -10.12 -9.72
C ARG A 281 2.27 -9.39 -8.43
N LEU A 282 2.59 -9.99 -7.29
CA LEU A 282 2.61 -9.33 -6.00
C LEU A 282 4.03 -8.83 -5.73
N TYR A 283 4.17 -7.61 -5.29
CA TYR A 283 5.42 -7.08 -4.75
C TYR A 283 5.24 -6.72 -3.28
N THR A 284 6.20 -7.10 -2.44
CA THR A 284 6.29 -6.62 -1.07
C THR A 284 7.41 -5.60 -0.98
N MET A 285 7.20 -4.56 -0.17
CA MET A 285 8.16 -3.46 -0.03
C MET A 285 8.28 -3.08 1.44
N HIS A 286 9.40 -3.47 2.04
CA HIS A 286 9.74 -3.07 3.40
C HIS A 286 11.16 -2.46 3.41
N ASP A 287 12.19 -3.25 3.68
CA ASP A 287 13.59 -2.87 3.58
C ASP A 287 14.23 -3.25 2.22
N GLN A 288 13.46 -3.93 1.39
CA GLN A 288 13.78 -4.34 0.03
C GLN A 288 12.48 -4.58 -0.76
N VAL A 289 12.59 -4.77 -2.07
CA VAL A 289 11.45 -5.17 -2.90
C VAL A 289 11.61 -6.63 -3.29
N ASP A 290 10.63 -7.44 -2.93
CA ASP A 290 10.52 -8.83 -3.38
C ASP A 290 9.32 -8.99 -4.33
N VAL A 291 9.43 -9.90 -5.29
CA VAL A 291 8.36 -10.25 -6.22
C VAL A 291 7.83 -11.65 -5.95
N PHE A 292 6.52 -11.81 -6.10
CA PHE A 292 5.83 -13.09 -5.97
C PHE A 292 4.93 -13.31 -7.18
N TYR A 293 4.84 -14.56 -7.61
CA TYR A 293 4.02 -15.00 -8.73
C TYR A 293 2.84 -15.86 -8.23
N PRO A 294 1.71 -15.88 -8.95
CA PRO A 294 0.63 -16.80 -8.61
C PRO A 294 1.13 -18.24 -8.54
N ALA A 295 0.91 -18.90 -7.39
CA ALA A 295 1.25 -20.33 -7.23
C ALA A 295 0.27 -21.20 -8.05
N LYS A 296 0.81 -22.29 -8.58
CA LYS A 296 0.03 -23.28 -9.36
C LYS A 296 -0.86 -24.13 -8.47
#